data_09c678e5b0b78635fdfeee6e50015d8f
#
_entry.id   09c678e5b0b78635fdfeee6e50015d8f
#
_cell.length_a   1.000
_cell.length_b   1.000
_cell.length_c   1.000
_cell.angle_alpha   90.00
_cell.angle_beta   90.00
_cell.angle_gamma   90.00
#
_symmetry.space_group_name_H-M   'P 1'
#
loop_
_entity.id
_entity.type
_entity.pdbx_description
1 polymer ?
#
loop_
_entity_poly.entity_id
_entity_poly.type
_entity_poly.pdbx_seq_one_letter_code
_entity_poly.pdbx_strand_id
1 'polypeptide(L)'
;EIPGCTDPEAFNYDPLATDEDGNCLSIGCYDELACNYNPEADVNDLETCVYADPFSDCDGNCNGDYEGDGVDECAEVSGCASESANNFNPLATNDDGSCEWGDDTFQGLVYEVVGENTIDEATTYRVYAQFDTDAAVDMTSLFGNSEDPWLTTATESFYQHPLGADFGGNINPGFYGTFPELEYDSWLTIGAGPGDYNALAQENMYIYLPEFNLGNDLIIDTPDGAQIFLNDGASDTQGVPDEDGRLL
;
A
#
# COMPACT_ATOMS: atom_id res chain seq x y z
N GLU A 1 -24.82 -23.01 67.28
CA GLU A 1 -23.93 -23.29 66.16
C GLU A 1 -24.81 -23.48 64.92
N ILE A 2 -24.44 -22.79 63.88
CA ILE A 2 -25.14 -22.87 62.60
C ILE A 2 -24.15 -23.58 61.66
N PRO A 3 -24.44 -24.84 61.24
CA PRO A 3 -23.57 -25.56 60.33
C PRO A 3 -23.70 -25.03 58.92
N GLY A 4 -22.60 -25.00 58.18
CA GLY A 4 -22.51 -24.55 56.78
C GLY A 4 -21.07 -24.26 56.38
N CYS A 5 -20.86 -23.90 55.10
CA CYS A 5 -19.55 -23.54 54.62
C CYS A 5 -19.10 -22.17 55.13
N THR A 6 -17.98 -22.15 55.85
CA THR A 6 -17.41 -20.91 56.44
C THR A 6 -16.30 -20.31 55.61
N ASP A 7 -15.93 -20.92 54.45
CA ASP A 7 -14.93 -20.41 53.52
C ASP A 7 -15.52 -19.34 52.60
N PRO A 8 -15.07 -18.08 52.69
CA PRO A 8 -15.59 -16.99 51.84
C PRO A 8 -15.28 -17.14 50.34
N GLU A 9 -14.34 -18.03 49.97
CA GLU A 9 -13.97 -18.30 48.55
C GLU A 9 -14.77 -19.46 47.97
N ALA A 10 -15.55 -20.18 48.82
CA ALA A 10 -16.37 -21.28 48.34
C ALA A 10 -17.66 -20.80 47.68
N PHE A 11 -18.14 -21.55 46.68
CA PHE A 11 -19.37 -21.25 45.93
C PHE A 11 -20.60 -21.19 46.84
N ASN A 12 -20.65 -22.05 47.86
CA ASN A 12 -21.74 -22.17 48.78
C ASN A 12 -21.44 -21.55 50.15
N TYR A 13 -20.58 -20.53 50.19
CA TYR A 13 -20.28 -19.79 51.42
C TYR A 13 -21.55 -19.28 52.09
N ASP A 14 -21.71 -19.56 53.40
CA ASP A 14 -22.79 -19.02 54.21
C ASP A 14 -22.22 -18.06 55.26
N PRO A 15 -22.44 -16.75 55.12
CA PRO A 15 -21.93 -15.75 56.07
C PRO A 15 -22.54 -15.88 57.49
N LEU A 16 -23.57 -16.69 57.66
CA LEU A 16 -24.21 -16.96 58.96
C LEU A 16 -23.70 -18.25 59.61
N ALA A 17 -22.97 -19.09 58.88
CA ALA A 17 -22.39 -20.29 59.44
C ALA A 17 -21.35 -19.96 60.49
N THR A 18 -21.45 -20.67 61.63
CA THR A 18 -20.52 -20.56 62.77
C THR A 18 -19.81 -21.88 63.06
N ASP A 19 -20.15 -22.91 62.30
CA ASP A 19 -19.59 -24.25 62.42
C ASP A 19 -19.41 -24.84 61.01
N GLU A 20 -18.16 -25.15 60.68
CA GLU A 20 -17.83 -25.72 59.36
C GLU A 20 -18.39 -27.14 59.21
N ASP A 21 -19.21 -27.38 58.20
CA ASP A 21 -19.87 -28.66 57.99
C ASP A 21 -19.11 -29.58 57.02
N GLY A 22 -17.99 -29.11 56.46
CA GLY A 22 -17.13 -29.86 55.58
C GLY A 22 -17.70 -30.02 54.14
N ASN A 23 -18.70 -29.22 53.77
CA ASN A 23 -19.36 -29.28 52.45
C ASN A 23 -19.09 -28.02 51.62
N CYS A 24 -17.98 -27.31 51.87
CA CYS A 24 -17.59 -26.20 51.00
C CYS A 24 -17.30 -26.71 49.57
N LEU A 25 -17.88 -26.02 48.57
CA LEU A 25 -17.70 -26.32 47.16
C LEU A 25 -16.70 -25.36 46.54
N SER A 26 -15.62 -25.91 45.99
CA SER A 26 -14.61 -25.15 45.28
C SER A 26 -15.10 -24.74 43.87
N ILE A 27 -14.81 -23.51 43.46
CA ILE A 27 -15.04 -23.02 42.11
C ILE A 27 -13.73 -23.11 41.31
N GLY A 28 -13.83 -23.46 40.04
CA GLY A 28 -12.67 -23.44 39.15
C GLY A 28 -13.03 -23.84 37.71
N CYS A 29 -12.07 -23.69 36.86
CA CYS A 29 -12.22 -24.13 35.48
C CYS A 29 -12.09 -25.65 35.37
N TYR A 30 -13.13 -26.33 34.88
CA TYR A 30 -13.17 -27.80 34.69
C TYR A 30 -13.01 -28.19 33.21
N ASP A 31 -12.44 -27.29 32.39
CA ASP A 31 -12.10 -27.58 31.01
C ASP A 31 -10.63 -28.02 30.92
N GLU A 32 -10.40 -29.25 30.46
CA GLU A 32 -9.06 -29.84 30.33
C GLU A 32 -8.16 -29.09 29.33
N LEU A 33 -8.75 -28.26 28.46
CA LEU A 33 -8.01 -27.44 27.47
C LEU A 33 -7.58 -26.09 28.04
N ALA A 34 -8.09 -25.71 29.21
CA ALA A 34 -7.73 -24.45 29.84
C ALA A 34 -6.41 -24.54 30.62
N CYS A 35 -5.62 -23.47 30.56
CA CYS A 35 -4.35 -23.39 31.27
C CYS A 35 -4.47 -23.45 32.80
N ASN A 36 -5.62 -23.07 33.33
CA ASN A 36 -5.94 -23.12 34.75
C ASN A 36 -6.95 -24.23 35.11
N TYR A 37 -6.90 -25.34 34.31
CA TYR A 37 -7.72 -26.51 34.60
C TYR A 37 -7.54 -26.97 36.07
N ASN A 38 -8.66 -27.11 36.79
CA ASN A 38 -8.67 -27.62 38.14
C ASN A 38 -9.58 -28.86 38.24
N PRO A 39 -9.01 -30.09 38.29
CA PRO A 39 -9.81 -31.31 38.40
C PRO A 39 -10.48 -31.48 39.75
N GLU A 40 -10.11 -30.69 40.74
CA GLU A 40 -10.67 -30.76 42.10
C GLU A 40 -11.78 -29.72 42.34
N ALA A 41 -12.14 -28.93 41.29
CA ALA A 41 -13.26 -28.00 41.38
C ALA A 41 -14.60 -28.77 41.44
N ASP A 42 -15.41 -28.44 42.43
CA ASP A 42 -16.77 -29.00 42.57
C ASP A 42 -17.79 -28.33 41.69
N VAL A 43 -17.53 -27.05 41.34
CA VAL A 43 -18.38 -26.22 40.49
C VAL A 43 -17.55 -25.69 39.35
N ASN A 44 -18.00 -26.00 38.12
CA ASN A 44 -17.36 -25.49 36.88
C ASN A 44 -17.82 -24.06 36.64
N ASP A 45 -16.88 -23.14 36.64
CA ASP A 45 -17.08 -21.77 36.19
C ASP A 45 -16.27 -21.51 34.93
N LEU A 46 -16.93 -21.54 33.77
CA LEU A 46 -16.31 -21.31 32.47
C LEU A 46 -15.79 -19.87 32.29
N GLU A 47 -16.30 -18.91 33.08
CA GLU A 47 -15.84 -17.53 33.02
C GLU A 47 -14.45 -17.36 33.68
N THR A 48 -14.04 -18.31 34.50
CA THR A 48 -12.70 -18.34 35.09
C THR A 48 -11.66 -19.09 34.24
N CYS A 49 -12.08 -19.76 33.18
CA CYS A 49 -11.16 -20.50 32.33
C CYS A 49 -10.24 -19.57 31.55
N VAL A 50 -8.95 -19.83 31.62
CA VAL A 50 -7.91 -19.13 30.89
C VAL A 50 -7.35 -20.09 29.83
N TYR A 51 -7.40 -19.69 28.60
CA TYR A 51 -6.86 -20.47 27.49
C TYR A 51 -5.57 -19.84 26.99
N ALA A 52 -4.68 -20.66 26.45
CA ALA A 52 -3.52 -20.16 25.74
C ALA A 52 -3.94 -19.40 24.46
N ASP A 53 -3.13 -18.46 24.02
CA ASP A 53 -3.28 -17.85 22.70
C ASP A 53 -3.13 -18.92 21.60
N PRO A 54 -3.72 -18.72 20.42
CA PRO A 54 -3.69 -19.71 19.34
C PRO A 54 -2.29 -20.19 18.95
N PHE A 55 -1.27 -19.39 19.21
CA PHE A 55 0.13 -19.61 18.81
C PHE A 55 1.07 -19.93 19.96
N SER A 56 0.55 -20.04 21.21
CA SER A 56 1.35 -20.38 22.38
C SER A 56 0.75 -21.54 23.18
N ASP A 57 1.55 -22.16 24.04
CA ASP A 57 1.07 -23.08 25.05
C ASP A 57 0.74 -22.33 26.37
N CYS A 58 0.26 -23.08 27.36
CA CYS A 58 -0.10 -22.51 28.67
C CYS A 58 1.10 -21.98 29.47
N ASP A 59 2.31 -22.34 29.09
CA ASP A 59 3.55 -21.88 29.71
C ASP A 59 4.11 -20.64 28.99
N GLY A 60 3.44 -20.20 27.90
CA GLY A 60 3.83 -19.05 27.09
C GLY A 60 4.93 -19.39 26.06
N ASN A 61 5.18 -20.69 25.79
CA ASN A 61 6.09 -21.08 24.73
C ASN A 61 5.36 -21.04 23.39
N CYS A 62 6.06 -20.62 22.34
CA CYS A 62 5.54 -20.60 20.98
C CYS A 62 5.25 -22.01 20.44
N ASN A 63 4.15 -22.17 19.74
CA ASN A 63 3.73 -23.44 19.14
C ASN A 63 4.39 -23.75 17.78
N GLY A 64 5.41 -22.96 17.41
CA GLY A 64 6.25 -23.18 16.22
C GLY A 64 5.93 -22.24 15.06
N ASP A 65 6.69 -22.43 14.00
CA ASP A 65 6.66 -21.69 12.74
C ASP A 65 5.59 -22.32 11.82
N TYR A 66 4.41 -21.71 11.78
CA TYR A 66 3.27 -22.21 11.00
C TYR A 66 3.37 -21.82 9.52
N GLU A 67 3.98 -20.67 9.23
CA GLU A 67 4.14 -20.14 7.87
C GLU A 67 5.42 -20.65 7.19
N GLY A 68 6.37 -21.20 7.95
CA GLY A 68 7.59 -21.83 7.45
C GLY A 68 8.70 -20.83 7.10
N ASP A 69 8.68 -19.65 7.68
CA ASP A 69 9.67 -18.59 7.46
C ASP A 69 10.89 -18.69 8.39
N GLY A 70 10.84 -19.54 9.40
CA GLY A 70 11.91 -19.80 10.37
C GLY A 70 11.79 -18.99 11.67
N VAL A 71 10.69 -18.28 11.87
CA VAL A 71 10.36 -17.54 13.10
C VAL A 71 9.13 -18.20 13.74
N ASP A 72 9.15 -18.38 15.07
CA ASP A 72 7.97 -18.88 15.77
C ASP A 72 6.90 -17.79 15.85
N GLU A 73 5.62 -18.12 15.59
CA GLU A 73 4.48 -17.20 15.49
C GLU A 73 4.39 -16.16 16.63
N CYS A 74 4.69 -16.54 17.85
CA CYS A 74 4.61 -15.63 18.99
C CYS A 74 5.90 -14.81 19.21
N ALA A 75 6.95 -15.07 18.45
CA ALA A 75 8.16 -14.26 18.41
C ALA A 75 8.15 -13.24 17.26
N GLU A 76 7.12 -13.28 16.42
CA GLU A 76 6.98 -12.35 15.34
C GLU A 76 6.73 -10.92 15.81
N VAL A 77 7.42 -10.02 15.15
CA VAL A 77 7.20 -8.58 15.30
C VAL A 77 6.50 -8.09 14.04
N SER A 78 5.20 -7.82 14.16
CA SER A 78 4.43 -7.23 13.08
C SER A 78 4.85 -5.78 12.83
N GLY A 79 4.89 -5.41 11.56
CA GLY A 79 5.23 -4.07 11.13
C GLY A 79 5.64 -4.04 9.67
N CYS A 80 5.90 -2.85 9.14
CA CYS A 80 6.40 -2.72 7.79
C CYS A 80 7.81 -3.31 7.66
N ALA A 81 7.96 -4.38 6.88
CA ALA A 81 9.23 -5.06 6.64
C ALA A 81 9.98 -4.57 5.38
N SER A 82 9.44 -3.60 4.65
CA SER A 82 10.07 -3.03 3.46
C SER A 82 11.04 -1.91 3.82
N GLU A 83 12.34 -2.09 3.50
CA GLU A 83 13.39 -1.09 3.76
C GLU A 83 13.15 0.26 3.06
N SER A 84 12.35 0.27 2.00
CA SER A 84 12.04 1.48 1.24
C SER A 84 10.80 2.23 1.73
N ALA A 85 10.09 1.71 2.72
CA ALA A 85 8.93 2.38 3.30
C ALA A 85 9.34 3.42 4.37
N ASN A 86 8.58 4.50 4.47
CA ASN A 86 8.85 5.58 5.45
C ASN A 86 8.76 5.12 6.90
N ASN A 87 7.89 4.17 7.17
CA ASN A 87 7.67 3.57 8.48
C ASN A 87 8.33 2.19 8.61
N PHE A 88 9.42 1.93 7.84
CA PHE A 88 10.18 0.69 7.94
C PHE A 88 10.53 0.37 9.39
N ASN A 89 10.17 -0.83 9.81
CA ASN A 89 10.54 -1.36 11.12
C ASN A 89 11.63 -2.44 10.95
N PRO A 90 12.90 -2.14 11.26
CA PRO A 90 13.98 -3.10 11.08
C PRO A 90 13.90 -4.32 12.02
N LEU A 91 12.94 -4.31 12.95
CA LEU A 91 12.66 -5.45 13.84
C LEU A 91 11.46 -6.28 13.36
N ALA A 92 10.74 -5.82 12.33
CA ALA A 92 9.62 -6.58 11.79
C ALA A 92 10.11 -7.89 11.17
N THR A 93 9.53 -8.98 11.62
CA THR A 93 9.72 -10.34 11.08
C THR A 93 8.52 -10.76 10.25
N ASN A 94 7.37 -10.10 10.44
CA ASN A 94 6.15 -10.31 9.69
C ASN A 94 5.65 -8.96 9.14
N ASP A 95 5.50 -8.85 7.83
CA ASP A 95 4.93 -7.68 7.17
C ASP A 95 3.41 -7.67 7.35
N ASP A 96 2.92 -6.72 8.11
CA ASP A 96 1.48 -6.58 8.43
C ASP A 96 0.71 -5.72 7.41
N GLY A 97 1.36 -5.34 6.30
CA GLY A 97 0.78 -4.48 5.28
C GLY A 97 0.65 -3.01 5.69
N SER A 98 1.25 -2.62 6.83
CA SER A 98 1.21 -1.23 7.32
C SER A 98 2.25 -0.32 6.65
N CYS A 99 2.97 -0.80 5.64
CA CYS A 99 3.98 0.01 4.96
C CYS A 99 3.37 1.30 4.42
N GLU A 100 3.93 2.41 4.83
CA GLU A 100 3.63 3.73 4.32
C GLU A 100 4.71 4.10 3.29
N TRP A 101 4.28 4.24 2.07
CA TRP A 101 5.13 4.69 0.97
C TRP A 101 4.98 6.20 0.91
N GLY A 102 6.02 6.91 1.34
CA GLY A 102 5.87 8.32 1.60
C GLY A 102 5.77 9.17 0.36
N ASP A 103 4.78 10.03 0.39
CA ASP A 103 4.64 11.21 -0.46
C ASP A 103 5.47 12.39 0.06
N ASP A 104 6.24 12.23 1.13
CA ASP A 104 7.02 13.32 1.73
C ASP A 104 8.08 13.88 0.78
N THR A 105 8.38 13.13 -0.27
CA THR A 105 9.31 13.55 -1.32
C THR A 105 8.61 14.21 -2.51
N PHE A 106 7.32 13.90 -2.75
CA PHE A 106 6.56 14.49 -3.83
C PHE A 106 6.05 15.88 -3.44
N GLN A 107 6.51 16.89 -4.16
CA GLN A 107 6.21 18.31 -3.88
C GLN A 107 5.05 18.85 -4.72
N GLY A 108 4.50 18.03 -5.61
CA GLY A 108 3.41 18.41 -6.51
C GLY A 108 3.79 18.38 -7.97
N LEU A 109 2.94 18.95 -8.81
CA LEU A 109 3.19 19.07 -10.25
C LEU A 109 3.73 20.46 -10.58
N VAL A 110 4.75 20.51 -11.41
CA VAL A 110 5.29 21.75 -12.00
C VAL A 110 5.22 21.67 -13.52
N TYR A 111 5.23 22.80 -14.18
CA TYR A 111 5.16 22.82 -15.64
C TYR A 111 6.18 23.78 -16.26
N GLU A 112 6.57 23.45 -17.47
CA GLU A 112 7.38 24.26 -18.37
C GLU A 112 6.56 24.62 -19.60
N VAL A 113 6.66 25.86 -20.05
CA VAL A 113 6.07 26.30 -21.31
C VAL A 113 7.02 25.91 -22.45
N VAL A 114 6.61 24.96 -23.27
CA VAL A 114 7.37 24.51 -24.46
C VAL A 114 7.20 25.51 -25.61
N GLY A 115 5.98 26.03 -25.77
CA GLY A 115 5.69 27.02 -26.79
C GLY A 115 4.36 27.72 -26.54
N GLU A 116 4.32 29.01 -26.85
CA GLU A 116 3.12 29.87 -26.80
C GLU A 116 2.59 30.12 -28.22
N ASN A 117 1.27 30.10 -28.39
CA ASN A 117 0.58 30.33 -29.66
C ASN A 117 1.10 29.44 -30.81
N THR A 118 1.37 28.17 -30.52
CA THR A 118 2.02 27.24 -31.44
C THR A 118 1.04 26.62 -32.41
N ILE A 119 -0.01 25.97 -31.87
CA ILE A 119 -1.07 25.32 -32.67
C ILE A 119 -2.40 25.93 -32.22
N ASP A 120 -3.17 26.42 -33.18
CA ASP A 120 -4.50 27.00 -32.96
C ASP A 120 -4.56 28.04 -31.81
N GLU A 121 -3.47 28.84 -31.68
CA GLU A 121 -3.28 29.84 -30.60
C GLU A 121 -3.15 29.22 -29.20
N ALA A 122 -3.00 27.89 -29.07
CA ALA A 122 -2.81 27.20 -27.81
C ALA A 122 -1.37 27.29 -27.26
N THR A 123 -1.21 27.08 -25.97
CA THR A 123 0.10 26.98 -25.30
C THR A 123 0.38 25.52 -24.97
N THR A 124 1.56 25.06 -25.35
CA THR A 124 2.03 23.69 -25.05
C THR A 124 2.87 23.69 -23.78
N TYR A 125 2.56 22.76 -22.89
CA TYR A 125 3.25 22.58 -21.62
C TYR A 125 3.88 21.19 -21.53
N ARG A 126 5.01 21.10 -20.83
CA ARG A 126 5.47 19.87 -20.19
C ARG A 126 5.13 19.91 -18.72
N VAL A 127 4.57 18.82 -18.22
CA VAL A 127 4.21 18.69 -16.80
C VAL A 127 5.15 17.66 -16.17
N TYR A 128 5.74 18.03 -15.06
CA TYR A 128 6.69 17.22 -14.31
C TYR A 128 6.13 16.94 -12.92
N ALA A 129 6.36 15.72 -12.43
CA ALA A 129 6.30 15.46 -11.01
C ALA A 129 7.56 16.07 -10.35
N GLN A 130 7.35 16.94 -9.35
CA GLN A 130 8.44 17.55 -8.59
C GLN A 130 8.66 16.76 -7.31
N PHE A 131 9.90 16.38 -7.07
CA PHE A 131 10.34 15.68 -5.87
C PHE A 131 11.37 16.51 -5.10
N ASP A 132 11.60 16.16 -3.84
CA ASP A 132 12.70 16.72 -3.07
C ASP A 132 14.04 16.26 -3.67
N THR A 133 14.98 17.18 -3.89
CA THR A 133 16.26 16.89 -4.52
C THR A 133 17.17 15.97 -3.70
N ASP A 134 16.90 15.85 -2.40
CA ASP A 134 17.65 14.95 -1.50
C ASP A 134 17.04 13.53 -1.44
N ALA A 135 15.90 13.32 -2.11
CA ALA A 135 15.19 12.05 -2.08
C ALA A 135 15.71 11.07 -3.14
N ALA A 136 15.93 9.84 -2.74
CA ALA A 136 16.16 8.74 -3.68
C ALA A 136 14.81 8.22 -4.18
N VAL A 137 14.33 8.78 -5.30
CA VAL A 137 13.05 8.42 -5.93
C VAL A 137 13.30 7.63 -7.20
N ASP A 138 12.56 6.55 -7.37
CA ASP A 138 12.45 5.79 -8.62
C ASP A 138 10.97 5.55 -8.92
N MET A 139 10.41 6.36 -9.79
CA MET A 139 9.01 6.23 -10.19
C MET A 139 8.87 5.18 -11.28
N THR A 140 8.30 4.05 -10.93
CA THR A 140 8.17 2.90 -11.85
C THR A 140 6.83 2.77 -12.52
N SER A 141 5.79 3.42 -11.99
CA SER A 141 4.45 3.36 -12.56
C SER A 141 3.61 4.59 -12.27
N LEU A 142 2.63 4.83 -13.13
CA LEU A 142 1.56 5.80 -12.98
C LEU A 142 0.25 5.10 -13.30
N PHE A 143 -0.71 5.14 -12.40
CA PHE A 143 -1.99 4.44 -12.53
C PHE A 143 -3.17 5.33 -12.15
N GLY A 144 -4.37 4.94 -12.57
CA GLY A 144 -5.62 5.52 -12.13
C GLY A 144 -6.73 4.46 -12.07
N ASN A 145 -7.68 4.65 -11.16
CA ASN A 145 -8.88 3.82 -11.02
C ASN A 145 -10.04 4.65 -10.44
N SER A 146 -11.14 4.01 -10.04
CA SER A 146 -12.30 4.70 -9.47
C SER A 146 -12.08 5.23 -8.04
N GLU A 147 -11.08 4.75 -7.31
CA GLU A 147 -10.73 5.23 -5.97
C GLU A 147 -9.73 6.40 -6.07
N ASP A 148 -8.73 6.24 -6.93
CA ASP A 148 -7.69 7.25 -7.22
C ASP A 148 -7.70 7.56 -8.73
N PRO A 149 -8.56 8.48 -9.20
CA PRO A 149 -8.70 8.76 -10.62
C PRO A 149 -7.47 9.49 -11.20
N TRP A 150 -7.02 9.02 -12.36
CA TRP A 150 -6.07 9.77 -13.16
C TRP A 150 -6.82 10.67 -14.13
N LEU A 151 -6.64 11.99 -13.96
CA LEU A 151 -7.31 13.02 -14.74
C LEU A 151 -6.27 13.91 -15.43
N THR A 152 -6.22 13.86 -16.74
CA THR A 152 -5.46 14.81 -17.56
C THR A 152 -6.45 15.55 -18.43
N THR A 153 -6.73 16.81 -18.10
CA THR A 153 -7.76 17.63 -18.73
C THR A 153 -7.16 18.96 -19.22
N ALA A 154 -7.72 19.48 -20.29
CA ALA A 154 -7.34 20.76 -20.84
C ALA A 154 -8.57 21.63 -21.15
N THR A 155 -8.39 22.95 -21.26
CA THR A 155 -9.46 23.87 -21.67
C THR A 155 -9.78 23.80 -23.16
N GLU A 156 -8.82 23.32 -23.94
CA GLU A 156 -8.93 23.08 -25.37
C GLU A 156 -8.57 21.59 -25.67
N SER A 157 -8.79 21.16 -26.88
CA SER A 157 -8.42 19.79 -27.27
C SER A 157 -6.90 19.57 -27.21
N PHE A 158 -6.48 18.38 -26.75
CA PHE A 158 -5.10 17.95 -26.88
C PHE A 158 -4.71 17.87 -28.36
N TYR A 159 -3.59 18.47 -28.72
CA TYR A 159 -3.10 18.39 -30.08
C TYR A 159 -2.49 17.01 -30.34
N GLN A 160 -2.95 16.35 -31.38
CA GLN A 160 -2.46 15.03 -31.79
C GLN A 160 -1.96 15.11 -33.25
N HIS A 161 -0.64 15.02 -33.40
CA HIS A 161 -0.02 15.05 -34.73
C HIS A 161 -0.11 13.68 -35.42
N PRO A 162 -0.41 13.58 -36.72
CA PRO A 162 -0.54 12.28 -37.43
C PRO A 162 0.73 11.40 -37.42
N LEU A 163 1.89 11.96 -37.16
CA LEU A 163 3.18 11.27 -36.94
C LEU A 163 3.62 11.28 -35.49
N GLY A 164 2.73 11.67 -34.57
CA GLY A 164 2.93 11.64 -33.12
C GLY A 164 2.86 10.23 -32.55
N ALA A 165 2.89 10.15 -31.25
CA ALA A 165 2.83 8.89 -30.54
C ALA A 165 2.18 9.05 -29.15
N ASP A 166 1.57 8.00 -28.64
CA ASP A 166 0.96 7.97 -27.29
C ASP A 166 1.99 8.23 -26.19
N PHE A 167 3.27 7.89 -26.45
CA PHE A 167 4.36 7.99 -25.46
C PHE A 167 5.53 8.79 -26.02
N GLY A 168 6.05 9.73 -25.19
CA GLY A 168 7.07 10.70 -25.58
C GLY A 168 8.31 10.08 -26.24
N GLY A 169 8.86 9.03 -25.66
CA GLY A 169 10.05 8.36 -26.21
C GLY A 169 9.86 7.72 -27.58
N ASN A 170 8.62 7.54 -28.04
CA ASN A 170 8.32 7.01 -29.36
C ASN A 170 8.27 8.10 -30.46
N ILE A 171 8.34 9.38 -30.07
CA ILE A 171 8.39 10.50 -31.01
C ILE A 171 9.81 10.67 -31.53
N ASN A 172 9.97 10.74 -32.84
CA ASN A 172 11.28 10.93 -33.45
C ASN A 172 11.54 12.42 -33.76
N PRO A 173 12.41 13.10 -32.98
CA PRO A 173 12.71 14.51 -33.14
C PRO A 173 13.44 14.82 -34.47
N GLY A 174 13.96 13.80 -35.18
CA GLY A 174 14.53 13.96 -36.48
C GLY A 174 13.53 14.46 -37.53
N PHE A 175 12.23 14.36 -37.26
CA PHE A 175 11.17 14.86 -38.15
C PHE A 175 10.79 16.33 -37.91
N TYR A 176 11.21 16.95 -36.78
CA TYR A 176 10.85 18.35 -36.43
C TYR A 176 11.28 19.35 -37.53
N GLY A 177 12.38 19.09 -38.23
CA GLY A 177 12.80 19.95 -39.34
C GLY A 177 11.87 19.92 -40.58
N THR A 178 11.02 18.89 -40.71
CA THR A 178 10.07 18.74 -41.81
C THR A 178 8.63 18.99 -41.34
N PHE A 179 8.34 18.62 -40.10
CA PHE A 179 7.05 18.74 -39.44
C PHE A 179 7.25 19.41 -38.05
N PRO A 180 7.42 20.74 -38.04
CA PRO A 180 7.71 21.44 -36.78
C PRO A 180 6.57 21.30 -35.74
N GLU A 181 5.35 21.11 -36.21
CA GLU A 181 4.19 20.93 -35.33
C GLU A 181 4.25 19.64 -34.53
N LEU A 182 5.06 18.66 -34.91
CA LEU A 182 5.26 17.39 -34.18
C LEU A 182 5.93 17.63 -32.80
N GLU A 183 6.65 18.72 -32.62
CA GLU A 183 7.24 19.10 -31.33
C GLU A 183 6.17 19.37 -30.26
N TYR A 184 4.96 19.72 -30.67
CA TYR A 184 3.83 20.10 -29.85
C TYR A 184 2.79 19.00 -29.68
N ASP A 185 3.10 17.78 -30.13
CA ASP A 185 2.26 16.59 -29.95
C ASP A 185 1.99 16.32 -28.47
N SER A 186 0.80 15.81 -28.16
CA SER A 186 0.42 15.45 -26.76
C SER A 186 0.69 13.98 -26.51
N TRP A 187 1.48 13.70 -25.49
CA TRP A 187 1.93 12.36 -25.16
C TRP A 187 2.09 12.18 -23.63
N LEU A 188 2.22 10.92 -23.24
CA LEU A 188 2.43 10.48 -21.85
C LEU A 188 3.84 9.91 -21.71
N THR A 189 4.37 9.93 -20.48
CA THR A 189 5.69 9.33 -20.21
C THR A 189 5.90 9.06 -18.71
N ILE A 190 6.97 8.33 -18.43
CA ILE A 190 7.68 8.28 -17.15
C ILE A 190 9.17 8.47 -17.50
N GLY A 191 9.65 9.71 -17.40
CA GLY A 191 11.05 10.07 -17.53
C GLY A 191 11.67 9.96 -18.92
N ALA A 192 10.90 9.76 -19.99
CA ALA A 192 11.44 9.65 -21.37
C ALA A 192 10.76 10.64 -22.30
N GLY A 193 11.50 11.62 -22.78
CA GLY A 193 11.06 12.57 -23.78
C GLY A 193 11.28 12.12 -25.23
N PRO A 194 10.93 12.98 -26.22
CA PRO A 194 11.15 12.69 -27.64
C PRO A 194 12.61 12.37 -27.95
N GLY A 195 12.82 11.19 -28.55
CA GLY A 195 14.16 10.71 -28.94
C GLY A 195 14.89 9.90 -27.86
N ASP A 196 14.36 9.84 -26.65
CA ASP A 196 14.92 9.01 -25.59
C ASP A 196 14.50 7.54 -25.78
N TYR A 197 15.29 6.62 -25.20
CA TYR A 197 14.88 5.23 -25.12
C TYR A 197 13.68 5.09 -24.19
N ASN A 198 12.63 4.41 -24.65
CA ASN A 198 11.39 4.27 -23.91
C ASN A 198 11.13 2.81 -23.57
N ALA A 199 11.18 2.46 -22.28
CA ALA A 199 10.86 1.14 -21.78
C ALA A 199 9.44 1.05 -21.19
N LEU A 200 8.53 1.97 -21.55
CA LEU A 200 7.16 1.96 -21.07
C LEU A 200 6.38 0.75 -21.61
N ALA A 201 5.67 0.12 -20.71
CA ALA A 201 4.60 -0.81 -20.94
C ALA A 201 3.26 -0.22 -20.46
N GLN A 202 2.17 -0.85 -20.83
CA GLN A 202 0.84 -0.38 -20.46
C GLN A 202 -0.10 -1.54 -20.13
N GLU A 203 -1.04 -1.26 -19.24
CA GLU A 203 -2.16 -2.14 -18.94
C GLU A 203 -3.46 -1.35 -19.02
N ASN A 204 -4.45 -1.88 -19.76
CA ASN A 204 -5.76 -1.28 -20.00
C ASN A 204 -5.77 0.11 -20.68
N MET A 205 -4.63 0.74 -20.95
CA MET A 205 -4.57 2.05 -21.60
C MET A 205 -5.21 2.06 -22.99
N TYR A 206 -5.27 0.90 -23.67
CA TYR A 206 -5.94 0.75 -24.98
C TYR A 206 -7.43 1.10 -24.94
N ILE A 207 -8.04 1.20 -23.75
CA ILE A 207 -9.44 1.63 -23.55
C ILE A 207 -9.55 3.15 -23.66
N TYR A 208 -8.55 3.89 -23.15
CA TYR A 208 -8.57 5.33 -22.96
C TYR A 208 -7.79 6.11 -24.01
N LEU A 209 -6.68 5.56 -24.50
CA LEU A 209 -5.84 6.21 -25.52
C LEU A 209 -6.58 6.55 -26.82
N PRO A 210 -7.55 5.78 -27.32
CA PRO A 210 -8.29 6.15 -28.51
C PRO A 210 -9.01 7.50 -28.39
N GLU A 211 -9.58 7.82 -27.23
CA GLU A 211 -10.24 9.10 -27.00
C GLU A 211 -9.21 10.23 -26.83
N PHE A 212 -8.11 9.97 -26.12
CA PHE A 212 -7.01 10.92 -25.98
C PHE A 212 -6.40 11.25 -27.36
N ASN A 213 -6.24 10.26 -28.23
CA ASN A 213 -5.74 10.44 -29.61
C ASN A 213 -6.72 11.18 -30.54
N LEU A 214 -7.95 11.39 -30.13
CA LEU A 214 -8.90 12.30 -30.76
C LEU A 214 -8.85 13.71 -30.19
N GLY A 215 -7.95 13.99 -29.25
CA GLY A 215 -7.79 15.26 -28.59
C GLY A 215 -8.69 15.46 -27.37
N ASN A 216 -9.38 14.41 -26.91
CA ASN A 216 -10.22 14.47 -25.73
C ASN A 216 -9.39 14.32 -24.44
N ASP A 217 -10.00 14.66 -23.31
CA ASP A 217 -9.42 14.45 -21.99
C ASP A 217 -9.09 12.98 -21.75
N LEU A 218 -8.00 12.73 -21.01
CA LEU A 218 -7.68 11.40 -20.49
C LEU A 218 -8.25 11.28 -19.09
N ILE A 219 -9.25 10.42 -18.93
CA ILE A 219 -9.95 10.18 -17.67
C ILE A 219 -9.98 8.70 -17.38
N ILE A 220 -9.29 8.28 -16.33
CA ILE A 220 -9.23 6.89 -15.86
C ILE A 220 -9.85 6.84 -14.47
N ASP A 221 -11.14 6.50 -14.41
CA ASP A 221 -11.97 6.53 -13.20
C ASP A 221 -12.82 5.26 -13.01
N THR A 222 -12.46 4.17 -13.69
CA THR A 222 -13.18 2.91 -13.63
C THR A 222 -12.56 1.95 -12.60
N PRO A 223 -13.33 0.98 -12.06
CA PRO A 223 -12.81 0.01 -11.08
C PRO A 223 -11.63 -0.82 -11.57
N ASP A 224 -11.60 -1.15 -12.87
CA ASP A 224 -10.50 -1.92 -13.47
C ASP A 224 -9.25 -1.06 -13.69
N GLY A 225 -9.42 0.27 -13.76
CA GLY A 225 -8.33 1.22 -13.93
C GLY A 225 -7.47 1.01 -15.17
N ALA A 226 -6.41 1.78 -15.26
CA ALA A 226 -5.34 1.62 -16.24
C ALA A 226 -4.01 2.15 -15.70
N GLN A 227 -2.90 1.70 -16.28
CA GLN A 227 -1.57 2.13 -15.88
C GLN A 227 -0.58 2.14 -17.05
N ILE A 228 0.44 2.99 -16.86
CA ILE A 228 1.71 2.89 -17.60
C ILE A 228 2.81 2.54 -16.59
N PHE A 229 3.80 1.78 -17.00
CA PHE A 229 4.88 1.35 -16.10
C PHE A 229 6.17 1.08 -16.86
N LEU A 230 7.29 1.17 -16.17
CA LEU A 230 8.60 0.79 -16.68
C LEU A 230 8.72 -0.74 -16.66
N ASN A 231 9.21 -1.33 -17.75
CA ASN A 231 9.47 -2.76 -17.83
C ASN A 231 10.97 -3.09 -17.74
N ASP A 232 11.29 -4.37 -17.70
CA ASP A 232 12.65 -4.89 -17.68
C ASP A 232 13.44 -4.42 -18.92
N GLY A 233 14.22 -3.39 -18.80
CA GLY A 233 14.98 -2.77 -19.89
C GLY A 233 14.94 -1.25 -19.84
N ALA A 234 14.23 -0.68 -18.86
CA ALA A 234 14.39 0.72 -18.52
C ALA A 234 15.88 1.02 -18.22
N SER A 235 16.34 2.20 -18.62
CA SER A 235 17.66 2.64 -18.20
C SER A 235 17.66 2.97 -16.71
N ASP A 236 18.80 2.88 -16.04
CA ASP A 236 18.95 3.22 -14.62
C ASP A 236 18.58 4.69 -14.28
N THR A 237 18.30 5.49 -15.29
CA THR A 237 17.89 6.89 -15.15
C THR A 237 16.44 7.16 -15.57
N GLN A 238 15.76 6.21 -16.19
CA GLN A 238 14.35 6.35 -16.53
C GLN A 238 13.51 6.14 -15.25
N GLY A 239 12.63 7.09 -14.93
CA GLY A 239 11.87 7.07 -13.67
C GLY A 239 12.58 7.77 -12.51
N VAL A 240 13.84 8.17 -12.70
CA VAL A 240 14.62 8.92 -11.71
C VAL A 240 14.51 10.42 -12.01
N PRO A 241 14.15 11.26 -11.03
CA PRO A 241 14.14 12.71 -11.21
C PRO A 241 15.52 13.26 -11.60
N ASP A 242 15.52 14.37 -12.32
CA ASP A 242 16.74 15.12 -12.66
C ASP A 242 17.36 15.81 -11.43
N GLU A 243 18.46 16.56 -11.65
CA GLU A 243 19.18 17.29 -10.60
C GLU A 243 18.36 18.39 -9.90
N ASP A 244 17.26 18.82 -10.52
CA ASP A 244 16.30 19.77 -9.97
C ASP A 244 15.12 19.06 -9.28
N GLY A 245 15.13 17.74 -9.18
CA GLY A 245 14.07 16.92 -8.60
C GLY A 245 12.84 16.76 -9.49
N ARG A 246 12.95 16.95 -10.83
CA ARG A 246 11.85 16.88 -11.78
C ARG A 246 11.85 15.56 -12.55
N LEU A 247 10.68 14.94 -12.63
CA LEU A 247 10.44 13.78 -13.46
C LEU A 247 9.34 14.10 -14.48
N LEU A 248 9.67 14.00 -15.77
CA LEU A 248 8.75 14.20 -16.88
C LEU A 248 7.72 13.08 -17.00
#